data_a6b0bdaa93ff79eead4fd5307c60787e
#
_entry.id   a6b0bdaa93ff79eead4fd5307c60787e
#
_cell.length_a   1.000
_cell.length_b   1.000
_cell.length_c   1.000
_cell.angle_alpha   90.00
_cell.angle_beta   90.00
_cell.angle_gamma   90.00
#
_symmetry.space_group_name_H-M   'P 1'
#
loop_
_entity.id
_entity.type
_entity.pdbx_description
1 polymer ?
#
loop_
_entity_poly.entity_id
_entity_poly.type
_entity_poly.pdbx_seq_one_letter_code
_entity_poly.pdbx_strand_id
1 'polypeptide(L)'
;MVERLGEFAAVELKYATRPVDVKIDRFGEPLRTHCLIVKNQAASDLIMYNYWKDVRRIEALTQCYPAVKGGVALIVTNNVTYWREPRTDSGYRAFSTYDGNTRSPGLLQWDTDIAESVRRTHSDFELLGTYPCRWA
;
A
#
# COMPACT_ATOMS: atom_id res chain seq x y z
N MET A 1 -0.98 16.45 3.67
CA MET A 1 0.05 17.00 4.58
C MET A 1 -0.66 17.65 5.78
N VAL A 2 -0.14 17.48 6.97
CA VAL A 2 -0.69 18.04 8.21
C VAL A 2 0.30 19.08 8.76
N GLU A 3 -0.19 20.25 9.16
CA GLU A 3 0.64 21.34 9.66
C GLU A 3 0.33 21.62 11.14
N ARG A 4 1.36 21.90 11.91
CA ARG A 4 1.25 22.44 13.27
C ARG A 4 2.43 23.40 13.54
N LEU A 5 2.13 24.67 13.79
CA LEU A 5 3.13 25.70 14.14
C LEU A 5 4.28 25.84 13.12
N GLY A 6 3.96 25.72 11.83
CA GLY A 6 4.98 25.78 10.76
C GLY A 6 5.79 24.47 10.56
N GLU A 7 5.48 23.42 11.30
CA GLU A 7 6.01 22.09 11.08
C GLU A 7 4.99 21.22 10.34
N PHE A 8 5.47 20.35 9.46
CA PHE A 8 4.63 19.51 8.60
C PHE A 8 4.87 18.04 8.85
N ALA A 9 3.82 17.25 8.72
CA ALA A 9 3.89 15.80 8.59
C ALA A 9 3.27 15.37 7.26
N ALA A 10 3.95 14.51 6.52
CA ALA A 10 3.44 13.92 5.30
C ALA A 10 2.49 12.76 5.63
N VAL A 11 1.33 12.71 4.97
CA VAL A 11 0.39 11.59 5.09
C VAL A 11 0.06 11.11 3.69
N GLU A 12 0.34 9.84 3.43
CA GLU A 12 -0.07 9.14 2.21
C GLU A 12 -1.09 8.08 2.57
N LEU A 13 -2.20 8.04 1.84
CA LEU A 13 -3.27 7.09 2.05
C LEU A 13 -3.52 6.28 0.79
N LYS A 14 -3.40 4.97 0.90
CA LYS A 14 -3.80 4.00 -0.13
C LYS A 14 -5.13 3.38 0.25
N TYR A 15 -6.04 3.34 -0.69
CA TYR A 15 -7.29 2.62 -0.57
C TYR A 15 -7.27 1.44 -1.54
N ALA A 16 -7.24 0.23 -1.00
CA ALA A 16 -7.01 -0.99 -1.78
C ALA A 16 -8.07 -2.04 -1.43
N THR A 17 -9.06 -2.21 -2.28
CA THR A 17 -10.23 -3.02 -1.95
C THR A 17 -10.52 -4.11 -2.97
N ARG A 18 -11.10 -5.21 -2.47
CA ARG A 18 -11.85 -6.17 -3.28
C ARG A 18 -13.27 -5.66 -3.50
N PRO A 19 -13.93 -6.07 -4.57
CA PRO A 19 -15.32 -5.72 -4.79
C PRO A 19 -16.16 -6.23 -3.63
N VAL A 20 -17.06 -5.39 -3.16
CA VAL A 20 -18.10 -5.75 -2.20
C VAL A 20 -19.44 -5.55 -2.88
N ASP A 21 -20.14 -6.64 -3.10
CA ASP A 21 -21.45 -6.68 -3.71
C ASP A 21 -22.45 -7.20 -2.68
N VAL A 22 -23.45 -6.42 -2.39
CA VAL A 22 -24.49 -6.76 -1.40
C VAL A 22 -25.87 -6.69 -1.98
N LYS A 23 -26.73 -7.61 -1.54
CA LYS A 23 -28.17 -7.48 -1.71
C LYS A 23 -28.67 -6.47 -0.71
N ILE A 24 -29.32 -5.45 -1.18
CA ILE A 24 -29.93 -4.42 -0.32
C ILE A 24 -31.43 -4.58 -0.37
N ASP A 25 -32.04 -4.66 0.82
CA ASP A 25 -33.49 -4.52 0.95
C ASP A 25 -33.83 -3.03 1.05
N ARG A 26 -34.69 -2.57 0.18
CA ARG A 26 -35.17 -1.21 0.17
C ARG A 26 -36.66 -1.21 0.46
N PHE A 27 -37.06 -0.59 1.55
CA PHE A 27 -38.45 -0.55 2.01
C PHE A 27 -39.09 -1.93 2.28
N GLY A 28 -38.29 -2.92 2.73
CA GLY A 28 -38.75 -4.28 2.99
C GLY A 28 -38.86 -5.18 1.74
N GLU A 29 -38.46 -4.66 0.56
CA GLU A 29 -38.42 -5.43 -0.69
C GLU A 29 -36.96 -5.66 -1.10
N PRO A 30 -36.55 -6.91 -1.40
CA PRO A 30 -35.22 -7.18 -1.91
C PRO A 30 -35.02 -6.54 -3.30
N LEU A 31 -34.04 -5.69 -3.42
CA LEU A 31 -33.62 -5.21 -4.73
C LEU A 31 -33.15 -6.40 -5.57
N ARG A 32 -33.70 -6.55 -6.76
CA ARG A 32 -33.38 -7.65 -7.68
C ARG A 32 -31.95 -7.58 -8.21
N THR A 33 -31.27 -6.46 -8.03
CA THR A 33 -29.91 -6.20 -8.48
C THR A 33 -28.97 -6.09 -7.30
N HIS A 34 -27.81 -6.70 -7.42
CA HIS A 34 -26.71 -6.49 -6.51
C HIS A 34 -26.16 -5.05 -6.63
N CYS A 35 -25.95 -4.39 -5.52
CA CYS A 35 -25.30 -3.08 -5.50
C CYS A 35 -23.81 -3.26 -5.26
N LEU A 36 -23.00 -2.90 -6.24
CA LEU A 36 -21.55 -2.85 -6.08
C LEU A 36 -21.19 -1.61 -5.24
N ILE A 37 -20.87 -1.85 -3.96
CA ILE A 37 -20.51 -0.77 -3.02
C ILE A 37 -19.05 -0.39 -3.17
N VAL A 38 -18.18 -1.37 -3.40
CA VAL A 38 -16.74 -1.18 -3.50
C VAL A 38 -16.24 -1.85 -4.76
N LYS A 39 -15.51 -1.09 -5.59
CA LYS A 39 -14.90 -1.61 -6.81
C LYS A 39 -13.59 -2.35 -6.49
N ASN A 40 -13.24 -3.30 -7.37
CA ASN A 40 -11.92 -3.91 -7.34
C ASN A 40 -10.86 -2.87 -7.74
N GLN A 41 -9.79 -2.80 -6.96
CA GLN A 41 -8.63 -1.98 -7.27
C GLN A 41 -7.63 -2.77 -8.13
N ALA A 42 -6.54 -2.14 -8.52
CA ALA A 42 -5.45 -2.75 -9.27
C ALA A 42 -4.88 -4.00 -8.59
N ALA A 43 -4.03 -4.74 -9.28
CA ALA A 43 -3.34 -5.90 -8.76
C ALA A 43 -2.62 -5.58 -7.43
N SER A 44 -2.74 -6.48 -6.46
CA SER A 44 -2.29 -6.22 -5.08
C SER A 44 -0.77 -6.04 -4.97
N ASP A 45 0.01 -6.71 -5.80
CA ASP A 45 1.46 -6.56 -5.90
C ASP A 45 1.88 -5.14 -6.32
N LEU A 46 1.20 -4.56 -7.30
CA LEU A 46 1.44 -3.17 -7.74
C LEU A 46 1.01 -2.15 -6.68
N ILE A 47 -0.05 -2.43 -5.93
CA ILE A 47 -0.46 -1.54 -4.83
C ILE A 47 0.57 -1.57 -3.70
N MET A 48 1.10 -2.75 -3.35
CA MET A 48 2.17 -2.89 -2.35
C MET A 48 3.45 -2.19 -2.82
N TYR A 49 3.84 -2.36 -4.09
CA TYR A 49 4.95 -1.61 -4.69
C TYR A 49 4.75 -0.11 -4.55
N ASN A 50 3.59 0.40 -4.96
CA ASN A 50 3.28 1.82 -4.88
C ASN A 50 3.21 2.33 -3.41
N TYR A 51 2.81 1.50 -2.45
CA TYR A 51 2.86 1.83 -1.03
C TYR A 51 4.31 2.12 -0.59
N TRP A 52 5.25 1.26 -0.94
CA TRP A 52 6.66 1.47 -0.60
C TRP A 52 7.28 2.65 -1.35
N LYS A 53 6.82 2.95 -2.56
CA LYS A 53 7.18 4.18 -3.29
C LYS A 53 6.70 5.42 -2.54
N ASP A 54 5.53 5.38 -1.91
CA ASP A 54 5.03 6.49 -1.08
C ASP A 54 5.87 6.64 0.20
N VAL A 55 6.25 5.54 0.85
CA VAL A 55 7.21 5.57 1.97
C VAL A 55 8.52 6.22 1.54
N ARG A 56 9.08 5.83 0.40
CA ARG A 56 10.31 6.44 -0.16
C ARG A 56 10.14 7.92 -0.46
N ARG A 57 8.95 8.34 -0.92
CA ARG A 57 8.63 9.76 -1.14
C ARG A 57 8.60 10.53 0.17
N ILE A 58 8.03 9.96 1.23
CA ILE A 58 8.03 10.57 2.56
C ILE A 58 9.47 10.74 3.07
N GLU A 59 10.33 9.73 2.90
CA GLU A 59 11.76 9.86 3.22
C GLU A 59 12.40 11.06 2.50
N ALA A 60 12.18 11.17 1.19
CA ALA A 60 12.73 12.27 0.40
C ALA A 60 12.23 13.64 0.90
N LEU A 61 10.93 13.74 1.24
CA LEU A 61 10.36 14.97 1.78
C LEU A 61 11.02 15.36 3.11
N THR A 62 11.22 14.41 4.03
CA THR A 62 11.85 14.68 5.33
C THR A 62 13.31 15.08 5.20
N GLN A 63 14.00 14.59 4.18
CA GLN A 63 15.40 14.95 3.92
C GLN A 63 15.55 16.30 3.23
N CYS A 64 14.66 16.60 2.26
CA CYS A 64 14.76 17.80 1.44
C CYS A 64 14.18 19.03 2.12
N TYR A 65 13.23 18.87 3.04
CA TYR A 65 12.50 19.98 3.65
C TYR A 65 12.57 19.91 5.18
N PRO A 66 13.39 20.76 5.82
CA PRO A 66 13.55 20.77 7.29
C PRO A 66 12.26 20.99 8.07
N ALA A 67 11.27 21.64 7.46
CA ALA A 67 9.94 21.84 8.06
C ALA A 67 9.10 20.55 8.09
N VAL A 68 9.43 19.54 7.28
CA VAL A 68 8.75 18.23 7.29
C VAL A 68 9.43 17.33 8.31
N LYS A 69 8.78 17.12 9.45
CA LYS A 69 9.35 16.39 10.61
C LYS A 69 9.15 14.88 10.54
N GLY A 70 8.31 14.41 9.65
CA GLY A 70 8.05 12.99 9.49
C GLY A 70 6.85 12.74 8.59
N GLY A 71 6.40 11.51 8.57
CA GLY A 71 5.19 11.15 7.83
C GLY A 71 4.72 9.73 8.13
N VAL A 72 3.57 9.41 7.59
CA VAL A 72 2.95 8.10 7.70
C VAL A 72 2.34 7.69 6.37
N ALA A 73 2.54 6.43 6.00
CA ALA A 73 1.87 5.79 4.87
C ALA A 73 0.85 4.78 5.43
N LEU A 74 -0.38 4.85 4.94
CA LEU A 74 -1.50 4.04 5.38
C LEU A 74 -2.10 3.27 4.21
N ILE A 75 -2.50 2.02 4.47
CA ILE A 75 -3.36 1.24 3.56
C ILE A 75 -4.66 0.94 4.27
N VAL A 76 -5.78 1.27 3.63
CA VAL A 76 -7.12 0.84 4.05
C VAL A 76 -7.59 -0.23 3.08
N THR A 77 -7.93 -1.41 3.58
CA THR A 77 -8.28 -2.55 2.73
C THR A 77 -9.23 -3.53 3.40
N ASN A 78 -10.01 -4.25 2.61
CA ASN A 78 -10.77 -5.44 2.97
C ASN A 78 -10.16 -6.73 2.37
N ASN A 79 -8.94 -6.65 1.83
CA ASN A 79 -8.28 -7.75 1.16
C ASN A 79 -7.16 -8.33 2.02
N VAL A 80 -7.36 -9.54 2.49
CA VAL A 80 -6.44 -10.30 3.34
C VAL A 80 -5.02 -10.45 2.79
N THR A 81 -4.82 -10.34 1.49
CA THR A 81 -3.51 -10.45 0.83
C THR A 81 -2.50 -9.42 1.36
N TYR A 82 -2.97 -8.28 1.87
CA TYR A 82 -2.08 -7.22 2.35
C TYR A 82 -1.51 -7.49 3.75
N TRP A 83 -2.23 -8.20 4.62
CA TRP A 83 -1.79 -8.45 6.00
C TRP A 83 -1.36 -9.89 6.28
N ARG A 84 -1.54 -10.81 5.32
CA ARG A 84 -0.99 -12.16 5.41
C ARG A 84 0.40 -12.25 4.82
N GLU A 85 1.25 -13.06 5.43
CA GLU A 85 2.56 -13.35 4.87
C GLU A 85 2.41 -14.02 3.49
N PRO A 86 3.10 -13.53 2.45
CA PRO A 86 3.08 -14.14 1.13
C PRO A 86 3.84 -15.46 1.15
N ARG A 87 3.55 -16.32 0.18
CA ARG A 87 4.34 -17.54 -0.05
C ARG A 87 5.81 -17.17 -0.29
N THR A 88 6.71 -18.07 0.07
CA THR A 88 8.17 -17.87 -0.06
C THR A 88 8.62 -17.63 -1.48
N ASP A 89 7.90 -18.20 -2.45
CA ASP A 89 8.13 -18.10 -3.90
C ASP A 89 7.38 -16.94 -4.57
N SER A 90 6.81 -16.02 -3.80
CA SER A 90 6.08 -14.87 -4.38
C SER A 90 7.03 -13.83 -4.92
N GLY A 91 6.97 -13.56 -6.22
CA GLY A 91 7.83 -12.58 -6.91
C GLY A 91 7.72 -11.14 -6.42
N TYR A 92 6.67 -10.82 -5.65
CA TYR A 92 6.48 -9.52 -5.00
C TYR A 92 6.86 -9.50 -3.50
N ARG A 93 7.53 -10.56 -2.99
CA ARG A 93 7.84 -10.70 -1.56
C ARG A 93 8.59 -9.49 -0.98
N ALA A 94 9.47 -8.87 -1.76
CA ALA A 94 10.19 -7.67 -1.37
C ALA A 94 9.25 -6.50 -1.05
N PHE A 95 8.10 -6.43 -1.69
CA PHE A 95 7.11 -5.35 -1.52
C PHE A 95 5.95 -5.73 -0.57
N SER A 96 5.95 -6.91 0.01
CA SER A 96 4.87 -7.37 0.88
C SER A 96 4.74 -6.50 2.13
N THR A 97 3.50 -6.32 2.58
CA THR A 97 3.12 -5.46 3.72
C THR A 97 2.50 -6.25 4.88
N TYR A 98 2.72 -7.57 4.94
CA TYR A 98 2.08 -8.44 5.94
C TYR A 98 2.36 -7.99 7.38
N ASP A 99 1.46 -8.32 8.27
CA ASP A 99 1.53 -7.94 9.68
C ASP A 99 2.79 -8.49 10.36
N GLY A 100 3.46 -7.64 11.11
CA GLY A 100 4.75 -7.97 11.74
C GLY A 100 5.97 -7.92 10.81
N ASN A 101 5.77 -7.70 9.49
CA ASN A 101 6.89 -7.47 8.59
C ASN A 101 7.63 -6.18 8.94
N THR A 102 8.95 -6.21 8.87
CA THR A 102 9.79 -5.01 9.04
C THR A 102 10.71 -4.88 7.84
N ARG A 103 10.61 -3.77 7.14
CA ARG A 103 11.55 -3.43 6.06
C ARG A 103 12.71 -2.65 6.64
N SER A 104 13.90 -3.19 6.45
CA SER A 104 15.17 -2.53 6.77
C SER A 104 15.65 -1.69 5.59
N PRO A 105 16.61 -0.77 5.81
CA PRO A 105 17.25 -0.04 4.72
C PRO A 105 17.80 -1.00 3.66
N GLY A 106 17.67 -0.63 2.40
CA GLY A 106 18.20 -1.40 1.28
C GLY A 106 17.30 -1.41 0.05
N LEU A 107 17.74 -2.14 -0.96
CA LEU A 107 17.10 -2.25 -2.24
C LEU A 107 15.84 -3.11 -2.16
N LEU A 108 14.72 -2.57 -2.63
CA LEU A 108 13.51 -3.32 -2.92
C LEU A 108 13.44 -3.63 -4.42
N GLN A 109 13.43 -4.90 -4.76
CA GLN A 109 13.44 -5.36 -6.15
C GLN A 109 12.45 -6.49 -6.38
N TRP A 110 11.94 -6.56 -7.61
CA TRP A 110 11.13 -7.67 -8.07
C TRP A 110 11.96 -8.94 -8.22
N ASP A 111 11.35 -10.08 -7.98
CA ASP A 111 11.99 -11.35 -8.30
C ASP A 111 12.13 -11.53 -9.83
N THR A 112 13.06 -12.37 -10.24
CA THR A 112 13.40 -12.58 -11.65
C THR A 112 12.29 -13.25 -12.46
N ASP A 113 11.37 -13.96 -11.81
CA ASP A 113 10.21 -14.62 -12.43
C ASP A 113 9.04 -13.67 -12.73
N ILE A 114 9.10 -12.42 -12.25
CA ILE A 114 8.12 -11.38 -12.60
C ILE A 114 8.35 -10.93 -14.05
N ALA A 115 7.23 -10.74 -14.77
CA ALA A 115 7.25 -10.31 -16.16
C ALA A 115 8.15 -9.07 -16.38
N GLU A 116 8.97 -9.11 -17.40
CA GLU A 116 9.91 -8.02 -17.71
C GLU A 116 9.20 -6.68 -17.93
N SER A 117 7.99 -6.70 -18.50
CA SER A 117 7.17 -5.50 -18.67
C SER A 117 6.85 -4.81 -17.35
N VAL A 118 6.59 -5.57 -16.28
CA VAL A 118 6.35 -5.04 -14.94
C VAL A 118 7.64 -4.45 -14.38
N ARG A 119 8.74 -5.18 -14.43
CA ARG A 119 10.06 -4.71 -13.93
C ARG A 119 10.54 -3.45 -14.65
N ARG A 120 10.27 -3.33 -15.95
CA ARG A 120 10.65 -2.15 -16.74
C ARG A 120 9.84 -0.91 -16.41
N THR A 121 8.55 -1.06 -16.10
CA THR A 121 7.66 0.05 -15.75
C THR A 121 7.67 0.40 -14.26
N HIS A 122 8.06 -0.57 -13.42
CA HIS A 122 8.10 -0.44 -11.96
C HIS A 122 9.52 -0.76 -11.48
N SER A 123 10.42 0.19 -11.67
CA SER A 123 11.84 0.04 -11.34
C SER A 123 12.08 -0.21 -9.85
N ASP A 124 13.13 -0.94 -9.55
CA ASP A 124 13.63 -1.12 -8.20
C ASP A 124 13.97 0.23 -7.55
N PHE A 125 13.91 0.29 -6.22
CA PHE A 125 14.28 1.48 -5.47
C PHE A 125 14.76 1.13 -4.07
N GLU A 126 15.49 2.05 -3.46
CA GLU A 126 16.08 1.87 -2.14
C GLU A 126 15.27 2.60 -1.08
N LEU A 127 15.09 1.94 0.07
CA LEU A 127 14.61 2.56 1.31
C LEU A 127 15.81 2.90 2.19
N LEU A 128 15.75 4.01 2.90
CA LEU A 128 16.82 4.51 3.76
C LEU A 128 16.57 4.21 5.24
N GLY A 129 15.30 4.06 5.62
CA GLY A 129 14.89 3.80 6.99
C GLY A 129 14.40 2.38 7.26
N THR A 130 14.00 2.14 8.50
CA THR A 130 13.38 0.89 8.96
C THR A 130 11.90 1.13 9.23
N TYR A 131 11.05 0.30 8.64
CA TYR A 131 9.60 0.48 8.65
C TYR A 131 8.88 -0.80 9.05
N PRO A 132 8.27 -0.83 10.25
CA PRO A 132 7.43 -1.94 10.65
C PRO A 132 6.05 -1.82 9.99
N CYS A 133 5.54 -2.92 9.46
CA CYS A 133 4.15 -3.05 9.03
C CYS A 133 3.29 -3.51 10.20
N ARG A 134 2.24 -2.78 10.50
CA ARG A 134 1.28 -3.11 11.56
C ARG A 134 -0.13 -2.96 11.04
N TRP A 135 -0.94 -3.96 11.32
CA TRP A 135 -2.35 -3.99 10.93
C TRP A 135 -3.23 -3.94 12.17
N ALA A 136 -4.32 -3.19 12.08
CA ALA A 136 -5.32 -3.06 13.12
C ALA A 136 -6.58 -3.86 12.78
#